data_eb3be0b226cd88f432a699e898f99a8c
#
_entry.id   eb3be0b226cd88f432a699e898f99a8c
#
_cell.length_a   1.000
_cell.length_b   1.000
_cell.length_c   1.000
_cell.angle_alpha   90.00
_cell.angle_beta   90.00
_cell.angle_gamma   90.00
#
_symmetry.space_group_name_H-M   'P 1'
#
loop_
_entity.id
_entity.type
_entity.pdbx_description
1 polymer ?
#
loop_
_entity_poly.entity_id
_entity_poly.type
_entity_poly.pdbx_seq_one_letter_code
_entity_poly.pdbx_strand_id
1 'polypeptide(L)'
;LLDGAHNAASIQALLRAISQHIPYDSMVMVFGCAADKDIRGMMDRIATGADKVIFTRTSRNPRAATPEDLAAIYEERSGRVAQVTQDLPQAMQVARSAVSREDLICITGSFYLVGEAKQLLAN
;
A
#
# COMPACT_ATOMS: atom_id res chain seq x y z
N LEU A 1 -7.09 7.20 3.15
CA LEU A 1 -6.88 7.68 1.79
C LEU A 1 -6.83 6.52 0.79
N LEU A 2 -7.60 6.61 -0.26
CA LEU A 2 -7.65 5.61 -1.32
C LEU A 2 -7.16 6.25 -2.62
N ASP A 3 -6.18 5.63 -3.27
CA ASP A 3 -5.65 6.15 -4.54
C ASP A 3 -5.21 5.00 -5.44
N GLY A 4 -5.59 5.07 -6.71
CA GLY A 4 -5.30 4.03 -7.70
C GLY A 4 -3.90 4.09 -8.32
N ALA A 5 -2.93 4.71 -7.67
CA ALA A 5 -1.56 4.72 -8.16
C ALA A 5 -1.04 3.29 -8.39
N HIS A 6 -0.39 3.04 -9.53
CA HIS A 6 -0.08 1.68 -9.96
C HIS A 6 1.25 1.56 -10.72
N ASN A 7 2.08 2.59 -10.70
CA ASN A 7 3.45 2.55 -11.22
C ASN A 7 4.34 3.47 -10.38
N ALA A 8 5.66 3.42 -10.61
CA ALA A 8 6.61 4.18 -9.81
C ALA A 8 6.34 5.68 -9.85
N ALA A 9 6.02 6.22 -11.03
CA ALA A 9 5.77 7.65 -11.19
C ALA A 9 4.50 8.08 -10.45
N SER A 10 3.41 7.31 -10.54
CA SER A 10 2.17 7.64 -9.86
C SER A 10 2.27 7.45 -8.34
N ILE A 11 3.03 6.48 -7.87
CA ILE A 11 3.31 6.33 -6.43
C ILE A 11 4.09 7.54 -5.92
N GLN A 12 5.10 7.99 -6.66
CA GLN A 12 5.87 9.17 -6.26
C GLN A 12 5.00 10.43 -6.24
N ALA A 13 4.16 10.61 -7.25
CA ALA A 13 3.24 11.74 -7.31
C ALA A 13 2.25 11.73 -6.14
N LEU A 14 1.73 10.55 -5.79
CA LEU A 14 0.84 10.39 -4.64
C LEU A 14 1.54 10.77 -3.34
N LEU A 15 2.73 10.24 -3.09
CA LEU A 15 3.47 10.53 -1.86
C LEU A 15 3.80 12.01 -1.75
N ARG A 16 4.16 12.65 -2.85
CA ARG A 16 4.44 14.09 -2.90
C ARG A 16 3.20 14.90 -2.59
N ALA A 17 2.06 14.55 -3.19
CA ALA A 17 0.80 15.25 -2.95
C ALA A 17 0.36 15.11 -1.49
N ILE A 18 0.50 13.92 -0.90
CA ILE A 18 0.16 13.69 0.50
C ILE A 18 1.03 14.58 1.40
N SER A 19 2.35 14.59 1.20
CA SER A 19 3.26 15.36 2.05
C SER A 19 3.00 16.87 1.96
N GLN A 20 2.49 17.35 0.83
CA GLN A 20 2.21 18.77 0.62
C GLN A 20 0.85 19.22 1.15
N HIS A 21 -0.14 18.33 1.18
CA HIS A 21 -1.54 18.73 1.38
C HIS A 21 -2.22 18.09 2.58
N ILE A 22 -1.67 17.02 3.15
CA ILE A 22 -2.29 16.29 4.25
C ILE A 22 -1.34 16.25 5.45
N PRO A 23 -1.68 16.91 6.57
CA PRO A 23 -0.85 16.80 7.78
C PRO A 23 -1.05 15.43 8.45
N TYR A 24 0.03 14.79 8.84
CA TYR A 24 -0.02 13.52 9.56
C TYR A 24 1.32 13.28 10.26
N ASP A 25 1.32 12.47 11.33
CA ASP A 25 2.54 12.12 12.06
C ASP A 25 3.29 10.98 11.37
N SER A 26 2.59 9.90 11.03
CA SER A 26 3.18 8.80 10.28
C SER A 26 2.17 8.22 9.31
N MET A 27 2.69 7.51 8.29
CA MET A 27 1.84 6.88 7.29
C MET A 27 1.97 5.36 7.34
N VAL A 28 0.83 4.68 7.42
CA VAL A 28 0.71 3.25 7.20
C VAL A 28 0.15 3.03 5.80
N MET A 29 0.91 2.35 4.95
CA MET A 29 0.47 2.06 3.59
C MET A 29 0.01 0.61 3.49
N VAL A 30 -1.20 0.42 2.96
CA VAL A 30 -1.70 -0.89 2.54
C VAL A 30 -1.54 -0.96 1.03
N PHE A 31 -0.76 -1.92 0.55
CA PHE A 31 -0.34 -1.97 -0.84
C PHE A 31 -0.55 -3.37 -1.43
N GLY A 32 -1.07 -3.39 -2.65
CA GLY A 32 -1.15 -4.58 -3.48
C GLY A 32 -1.18 -4.18 -4.95
N CYS A 33 -0.52 -4.93 -5.81
CA CYS A 33 -0.47 -4.60 -7.23
C CYS A 33 -0.44 -5.86 -8.08
N ALA A 34 -0.59 -5.68 -9.40
CA ALA A 34 -0.44 -6.77 -10.35
C ALA A 34 1.03 -7.18 -10.47
N ALA A 35 1.25 -8.47 -10.73
CA ALA A 35 2.58 -9.06 -10.79
C ALA A 35 3.42 -8.54 -11.97
N ASP A 36 2.76 -8.02 -13.02
CA ASP A 36 3.43 -7.54 -14.23
C ASP A 36 3.85 -6.06 -14.16
N LYS A 37 3.70 -5.41 -13.00
CA LYS A 37 4.09 -4.01 -12.82
C LYS A 37 5.59 -3.87 -12.47
N ASP A 38 6.10 -2.64 -12.55
CA ASP A 38 7.45 -2.31 -12.10
C ASP A 38 7.49 -2.27 -10.56
N ILE A 39 7.51 -3.46 -9.96
CA ILE A 39 7.42 -3.59 -8.50
C ILE A 39 8.64 -2.96 -7.84
N ARG A 40 9.84 -3.19 -8.36
CA ARG A 40 11.08 -2.65 -7.77
C ARG A 40 11.06 -1.13 -7.71
N GLY A 41 10.66 -0.49 -8.82
CA GLY A 41 10.55 0.96 -8.86
C GLY A 41 9.53 1.50 -7.87
N MET A 42 8.39 0.82 -7.73
CA MET A 42 7.38 1.20 -6.74
C MET A 42 7.89 1.02 -5.31
N MET A 43 8.60 -0.08 -5.02
CA MET A 43 9.14 -0.30 -3.68
C MET A 43 10.14 0.77 -3.27
N ASP A 44 10.98 1.22 -4.20
CA ASP A 44 11.92 2.30 -3.93
C ASP A 44 11.20 3.59 -3.51
N ARG A 45 10.08 3.91 -4.16
CA ARG A 45 9.30 5.10 -3.84
C ARG A 45 8.57 4.95 -2.51
N ILE A 46 7.96 3.80 -2.27
CA ILE A 46 7.22 3.51 -1.03
C ILE A 46 8.16 3.63 0.17
N ALA A 47 9.38 3.13 0.06
CA ALA A 47 10.36 3.15 1.14
C ALA A 47 10.72 4.56 1.60
N THR A 48 10.59 5.56 0.72
CA THR A 48 10.90 6.95 1.08
C THR A 48 9.74 7.68 1.72
N GLY A 49 8.50 7.19 1.57
CA GLY A 49 7.31 7.94 1.98
C GLY A 49 6.43 7.27 3.03
N ALA A 50 6.49 5.96 3.16
CA ALA A 50 5.66 5.23 4.11
C ALA A 50 6.47 4.81 5.34
N ASP A 51 5.90 4.99 6.52
CA ASP A 51 6.55 4.60 7.78
C ASP A 51 6.38 3.11 8.06
N LYS A 52 5.21 2.57 7.73
CA LYS A 52 4.91 1.13 7.82
C LYS A 52 4.20 0.69 6.57
N VAL A 53 4.49 -0.52 6.10
CA VAL A 53 3.87 -1.07 4.90
C VAL A 53 3.28 -2.43 5.21
N ILE A 54 2.04 -2.62 4.75
CA ILE A 54 1.31 -3.88 4.83
C ILE A 54 1.03 -4.31 3.41
N PHE A 55 1.60 -5.41 2.98
CA PHE A 55 1.32 -5.96 1.66
C PHE A 55 0.13 -6.90 1.73
N THR A 56 -0.72 -6.83 0.71
CA THR A 56 -1.92 -7.64 0.59
C THR A 56 -2.25 -7.87 -0.87
N ARG A 57 -3.36 -8.51 -1.11
CA ARG A 57 -3.89 -8.68 -2.46
C ARG A 57 -5.42 -8.71 -2.41
N THR A 58 -6.04 -8.51 -3.56
CA THR A 58 -7.47 -8.67 -3.73
C THR A 58 -7.75 -9.85 -4.64
N SER A 59 -8.78 -10.64 -4.31
CA SER A 59 -9.25 -11.73 -5.16
C SER A 59 -9.86 -11.24 -6.48
N ARG A 60 -10.17 -9.95 -6.57
CA ARG A 60 -10.70 -9.33 -7.79
C ARG A 60 -9.67 -9.21 -8.90
N ASN A 61 -8.38 -9.28 -8.57
CA ASN A 61 -7.30 -9.20 -9.55
C ASN A 61 -6.63 -10.56 -9.67
N PRO A 62 -6.91 -11.32 -10.75
CA PRO A 62 -6.30 -12.64 -10.95
C PRO A 62 -4.79 -12.56 -11.22
N ARG A 63 -4.28 -11.37 -11.54
CA ARG A 63 -2.85 -11.16 -11.80
C ARG A 63 -2.12 -10.54 -10.60
N ALA A 64 -2.76 -10.50 -9.44
CA ALA A 64 -2.15 -9.88 -8.26
C ALA A 64 -0.84 -10.59 -7.88
N ALA A 65 0.19 -9.80 -7.61
CA ALA A 65 1.41 -10.32 -7.02
C ALA A 65 1.11 -10.87 -5.63
N THR A 66 1.81 -11.93 -5.21
CA THR A 66 1.62 -12.43 -3.86
C THR A 66 2.18 -11.43 -2.85
N PRO A 67 1.53 -11.24 -1.70
CA PRO A 67 2.05 -10.33 -0.68
C PRO A 67 3.45 -10.71 -0.20
N GLU A 68 3.75 -12.02 -0.16
CA GLU A 68 5.06 -12.52 0.22
C GLU A 68 6.16 -12.07 -0.75
N ASP A 69 5.88 -12.09 -2.06
CA ASP A 69 6.82 -11.62 -3.08
C ASP A 69 7.03 -10.11 -2.96
N LEU A 70 5.96 -9.35 -2.73
CA LEU A 70 6.06 -7.91 -2.53
C LEU A 70 6.92 -7.57 -1.32
N ALA A 71 6.70 -8.27 -0.21
CA ALA A 71 7.48 -8.06 1.01
C ALA A 71 8.96 -8.40 0.80
N ALA A 72 9.26 -9.48 0.09
CA ALA A 72 10.64 -9.88 -0.18
C ALA A 72 11.38 -8.81 -0.99
N ILE A 73 10.74 -8.27 -2.02
CA ILE A 73 11.33 -7.22 -2.86
C ILE A 73 11.53 -5.94 -2.05
N TYR A 74 10.53 -5.58 -1.24
CA TYR A 74 10.60 -4.38 -0.40
C TYR A 74 11.75 -4.49 0.61
N GLU A 75 11.90 -5.62 1.28
CA GLU A 75 12.96 -5.84 2.25
C GLU A 75 14.34 -5.83 1.59
N GLU A 76 14.47 -6.45 0.41
CA GLU A 76 15.72 -6.45 -0.34
C GLU A 76 16.15 -5.03 -0.70
N ARG A 77 15.21 -4.20 -1.14
CA ARG A 77 15.54 -2.87 -1.65
C ARG A 77 15.61 -1.79 -0.57
N SER A 78 14.90 -1.94 0.54
CA SER A 78 14.82 -0.91 1.57
C SER A 78 15.57 -1.26 2.85
N GLY A 79 15.84 -2.54 3.09
CA GLY A 79 16.36 -3.02 4.36
C GLY A 79 15.34 -2.98 5.50
N ARG A 80 14.08 -2.71 5.18
CA ARG A 80 13.00 -2.58 6.17
C ARG A 80 12.06 -3.77 6.09
N VAL A 81 11.50 -4.16 7.24
CA VAL A 81 10.56 -5.28 7.33
C VAL A 81 9.14 -4.76 7.09
N ALA A 82 8.36 -5.53 6.33
CA ALA A 82 6.95 -5.23 6.08
C ALA A 82 6.07 -6.35 6.62
N GLN A 83 4.79 -6.04 6.85
CA GLN A 83 3.80 -7.04 7.22
C GLN A 83 3.13 -7.60 5.97
N VAL A 84 2.67 -8.86 6.08
CA VAL A 84 2.02 -9.58 5.00
C VAL A 84 0.65 -10.04 5.48
N THR A 85 -0.37 -9.80 4.66
CA THR A 85 -1.73 -10.30 4.88
C THR A 85 -2.23 -10.94 3.59
N GLN A 86 -3.21 -11.84 3.69
CA GLN A 86 -3.67 -12.60 2.54
C GLN A 86 -4.90 -11.99 1.86
N ASP A 87 -5.58 -11.07 2.53
CA ASP A 87 -6.73 -10.37 1.95
C ASP A 87 -6.81 -8.94 2.50
N LEU A 88 -7.59 -8.11 1.82
CA LEU A 88 -7.73 -6.71 2.19
C LEU A 88 -8.43 -6.49 3.54
N PRO A 89 -9.49 -7.22 3.90
CA PRO A 89 -10.08 -7.05 5.23
C PRO A 89 -9.08 -7.27 6.36
N GLN A 90 -8.23 -8.28 6.25
CA GLN A 90 -7.17 -8.52 7.23
C GLN A 90 -6.16 -7.36 7.25
N ALA A 91 -5.76 -6.87 6.08
CA ALA A 91 -4.82 -5.75 5.97
C ALA A 91 -5.38 -4.50 6.62
N MET A 92 -6.66 -4.20 6.40
CA MET A 92 -7.31 -3.04 7.00
C MET A 92 -7.39 -3.16 8.52
N GLN A 93 -7.64 -4.35 9.04
CA GLN A 93 -7.66 -4.59 10.48
C GLN A 93 -6.27 -4.37 11.08
N VAL A 94 -5.21 -4.87 10.45
CA VAL A 94 -3.84 -4.67 10.89
C VAL A 94 -3.48 -3.18 10.85
N ALA A 95 -3.86 -2.48 9.78
CA ALA A 95 -3.59 -1.06 9.64
C ALA A 95 -4.26 -0.25 10.76
N ARG A 96 -5.52 -0.53 11.05
CA ARG A 96 -6.26 0.16 12.12
C ARG A 96 -5.63 -0.05 13.48
N SER A 97 -5.06 -1.23 13.73
CA SER A 97 -4.39 -1.54 14.98
C SER A 97 -3.01 -0.86 15.11
N ALA A 98 -2.41 -0.48 13.97
CA ALA A 98 -1.07 0.09 13.92
C ALA A 98 -1.05 1.62 13.96
N VAL A 99 -2.21 2.27 13.80
CA VAL A 99 -2.27 3.73 13.70
C VAL A 99 -2.77 4.35 15.00
N SER A 100 -2.30 5.56 15.24
CA SER A 100 -2.86 6.46 16.23
C SER A 100 -3.72 7.52 15.52
N ARG A 101 -4.28 8.44 16.32
CA ARG A 101 -5.23 9.44 15.84
C ARG A 101 -4.66 10.35 14.75
N GLU A 102 -3.35 10.67 14.84
CA GLU A 102 -2.70 11.60 13.92
C GLU A 102 -2.04 10.90 12.73
N ASP A 103 -2.20 9.59 12.61
CA ASP A 103 -1.59 8.82 11.54
C ASP A 103 -2.52 8.69 10.34
N LEU A 104 -1.94 8.51 9.17
CA LEU A 104 -2.65 8.34 7.93
C LEU A 104 -2.56 6.88 7.45
N ILE A 105 -3.70 6.32 7.05
CA ILE A 105 -3.74 5.04 6.34
C ILE A 105 -3.95 5.34 4.86
N CYS A 106 -3.03 4.86 4.01
CA CYS A 106 -3.11 5.00 2.57
C CYS A 106 -3.23 3.63 1.92
N ILE A 107 -4.28 3.40 1.14
CA ILE A 107 -4.50 2.14 0.41
C ILE A 107 -4.30 2.44 -1.07
N THR A 108 -3.34 1.76 -1.69
CA THR A 108 -2.97 2.04 -3.07
C THR A 108 -2.33 0.82 -3.75
N GLY A 109 -1.98 0.96 -5.02
CA GLY A 109 -1.25 -0.04 -5.80
C GLY A 109 -2.01 -0.59 -6.99
N SER A 110 -3.34 -0.60 -6.95
CA SER A 110 -4.16 -1.02 -8.08
C SER A 110 -5.58 -0.51 -7.95
N PHE A 111 -6.26 -0.36 -9.10
CA PHE A 111 -7.67 -0.02 -9.12
C PHE A 111 -8.54 -1.11 -8.48
N TYR A 112 -8.16 -2.37 -8.65
CA TYR A 112 -8.90 -3.50 -8.06
C TYR A 112 -8.87 -3.45 -6.54
N LEU A 113 -7.70 -3.18 -5.95
CA LEU A 113 -7.56 -3.10 -4.51
C LEU A 113 -8.35 -1.92 -3.94
N VAL A 114 -8.22 -0.76 -4.57
CA VAL A 114 -8.95 0.45 -4.15
C VAL A 114 -10.46 0.26 -4.32
N GLY A 115 -10.89 -0.42 -5.38
CA GLY A 115 -12.30 -0.75 -5.58
C GLY A 115 -12.87 -1.61 -4.47
N GLU A 116 -12.14 -2.62 -4.05
CA GLU A 116 -12.55 -3.46 -2.91
C GLU A 116 -12.58 -2.64 -1.61
N ALA A 117 -11.57 -1.80 -1.37
CA ALA A 117 -11.53 -0.94 -0.18
C ALA A 117 -12.73 0.00 -0.11
N LYS A 118 -13.11 0.60 -1.23
CA LYS A 118 -14.30 1.47 -1.29
C LYS A 118 -15.55 0.72 -0.91
N GLN A 119 -15.71 -0.51 -1.38
CA GLN A 119 -16.86 -1.32 -1.05
C GLN A 119 -16.90 -1.70 0.43
N LEU A 120 -15.76 -2.08 1.00
CA LEU A 120 -15.68 -2.43 2.43
C LEU A 120 -15.99 -1.23 3.33
N LEU A 121 -15.52 -0.04 2.96
CA LEU A 121 -15.74 1.18 3.74
C LEU A 121 -17.17 1.72 3.61
N ALA A 122 -17.88 1.38 2.53
CA ALA A 122 -19.26 1.79 2.32
C ALA A 122 -20.26 0.96 3.12
N ASN A 123 -19.87 -0.19 3.65
CA ASN A 123 -20.76 -1.12 4.38
C ASN A 123 -20.72 -0.88 5.89
#